data_32330971dee704f6a6a96c14200db1e7
#
_entry.id   32330971dee704f6a6a96c14200db1e7
#
_cell.length_a   1.000
_cell.length_b   1.000
_cell.length_c   1.000
_cell.angle_alpha   90.00
_cell.angle_beta   90.00
_cell.angle_gamma   90.00
#
_symmetry.space_group_name_H-M   'P 1'
#
loop_
_entity.id
_entity.type
_entity.pdbx_description
1 polymer ?
#
loop_
_entity_poly.entity_id
_entity_poly.type
_entity_poly.pdbx_seq_one_letter_code
_entity_poly.pdbx_strand_id
1 'polypeptide(L)'
;MRTWDYLHCPPGTAHITVGAGSGPCAILMVGTRSPGATVHYAADPAAARHGAAVAVATDSPREAYAQRQPTERTRSPWPFTA
;
A
#
# COMPACT_ATOMS: atom_id res chain seq x y z
N MET A 1 9.72 -10.45 0.44
CA MET A 1 10.27 -10.09 -0.90
C MET A 1 11.68 -9.55 -0.74
N ARG A 2 12.50 -9.79 -1.70
CA ARG A 2 13.88 -9.30 -1.79
C ARG A 2 14.04 -8.46 -3.04
N THR A 3 15.17 -7.79 -3.20
CA THR A 3 15.49 -7.04 -4.43
C THR A 3 15.35 -7.95 -5.65
N TRP A 4 14.69 -7.43 -6.69
CA TRP A 4 14.37 -8.13 -7.94
C TRP A 4 13.30 -9.21 -7.84
N ASP A 5 12.65 -9.37 -6.70
CA ASP A 5 11.47 -10.23 -6.62
C ASP A 5 10.29 -9.60 -7.37
N TYR A 6 9.44 -10.48 -7.89
CA TYR A 6 8.22 -10.11 -8.59
C TYR A 6 7.02 -10.73 -7.88
N LEU A 7 5.98 -9.95 -7.69
CA LEU A 7 4.72 -10.40 -7.12
C LEU A 7 3.58 -9.98 -8.02
N HIS A 8 2.71 -10.92 -8.37
CA HIS A 8 1.49 -10.67 -9.12
C HIS A 8 0.27 -10.83 -8.22
N CYS A 9 -0.55 -9.79 -8.16
CA CYS A 9 -1.82 -9.81 -7.44
C CYS A 9 -2.95 -9.76 -8.47
N PRO A 10 -3.63 -10.89 -8.75
CA PRO A 10 -4.74 -10.88 -9.69
C PRO A 10 -5.93 -10.07 -9.16
N PRO A 11 -6.88 -9.70 -10.05
CA PRO A 11 -8.08 -8.98 -9.62
C PRO A 11 -8.80 -9.70 -8.48
N GLY A 12 -9.33 -8.94 -7.52
CA GLY A 12 -10.03 -9.47 -6.37
C GLY A 12 -9.11 -9.93 -5.23
N THR A 13 -7.80 -9.80 -5.37
CA THR A 13 -6.84 -10.13 -4.32
C THR A 13 -6.50 -8.90 -3.49
N ALA A 14 -6.92 -8.89 -2.24
CA ALA A 14 -6.51 -7.84 -1.32
C ALA A 14 -5.03 -7.96 -0.99
N HIS A 15 -4.31 -6.85 -1.04
CA HIS A 15 -2.88 -6.85 -0.77
C HIS A 15 -2.42 -5.47 -0.29
N ILE A 16 -1.31 -5.46 0.41
CA ILE A 16 -0.59 -4.24 0.77
C ILE A 16 0.89 -4.56 0.89
N THR A 17 1.73 -3.58 0.63
CA THR A 17 3.18 -3.71 0.79
C THR A 17 3.63 -2.89 1.99
N VAL A 18 4.56 -3.43 2.75
CA VAL A 18 5.09 -2.80 3.96
C VAL A 18 6.62 -2.86 3.91
N GLY A 19 7.26 -1.74 4.19
CA GLY A 19 8.71 -1.71 4.37
C GLY A 19 9.07 -2.32 5.71
N ALA A 20 9.61 -3.54 5.71
CA ALA A 20 9.86 -4.32 6.92
C ALA A 20 11.34 -4.51 7.24
N GLY A 21 12.23 -3.98 6.41
CA GLY A 21 13.68 -4.06 6.65
C GLY A 21 14.20 -2.94 7.55
N SER A 22 15.52 -2.89 7.70
CA SER A 22 16.20 -1.91 8.55
C SER A 22 16.34 -0.53 7.91
N GLY A 23 16.05 -0.40 6.62
CA GLY A 23 16.19 0.85 5.89
C GLY A 23 15.06 1.04 4.89
N PRO A 24 15.10 2.13 4.11
CA PRO A 24 14.07 2.40 3.12
C PRO A 24 14.10 1.37 1.99
N CYS A 25 12.95 1.17 1.35
CA CYS A 25 12.82 0.34 0.15
C CYS A 25 12.08 1.09 -0.93
N ALA A 26 12.23 0.63 -2.18
CA ALA A 26 11.49 1.15 -3.31
C ALA A 26 10.79 -0.01 -4.01
N ILE A 27 9.53 0.18 -4.37
CA ILE A 27 8.71 -0.83 -5.02
C ILE A 27 8.11 -0.20 -6.27
N LEU A 28 8.37 -0.82 -7.43
CA LEU A 28 7.69 -0.44 -8.66
C LEU A 28 6.35 -1.16 -8.72
N MET A 29 5.29 -0.39 -8.85
CA MET A 29 3.93 -0.92 -8.95
C MET A 29 3.37 -0.62 -10.34
N VAL A 30 2.86 -1.66 -11.00
CA VAL A 30 2.23 -1.55 -12.31
C VAL A 30 0.83 -2.15 -12.21
N GLY A 31 -0.16 -1.42 -12.66
CA GLY A 31 -1.53 -1.89 -12.59
C GLY A 31 -2.35 -1.41 -13.77
N THR A 32 -3.52 -2.01 -13.95
CA THR A 32 -4.50 -1.58 -14.93
C THR A 32 -5.51 -0.66 -14.27
N ARG A 33 -6.03 0.29 -15.04
CA ARG A 33 -7.14 1.15 -14.64
C ARG A 33 -8.30 0.85 -15.57
N SER A 34 -9.36 0.26 -15.02
CA SER A 34 -10.55 -0.07 -15.78
C SER A 34 -11.69 0.86 -15.41
N PRO A 35 -12.50 1.33 -16.37
CA PRO A 35 -13.72 2.08 -16.06
C PRO A 35 -14.61 1.25 -15.12
N GLY A 36 -15.15 1.89 -14.09
CA GLY A 36 -16.00 1.22 -13.11
C GLY A 36 -15.28 0.33 -12.12
N ALA A 37 -13.93 0.34 -12.10
CA ALA A 37 -13.17 -0.38 -11.11
C ALA A 37 -13.49 0.15 -9.71
N THR A 38 -13.66 -0.78 -8.76
CA THR A 38 -13.94 -0.46 -7.37
C THR A 38 -12.74 -0.82 -6.49
N VAL A 39 -12.69 -0.23 -5.31
CA VAL A 39 -11.66 -0.45 -4.32
C VAL A 39 -12.33 -0.92 -3.03
N HIS A 40 -11.69 -1.87 -2.33
CA HIS A 40 -12.14 -2.33 -1.03
C HIS A 40 -10.99 -2.33 -0.04
N TYR A 41 -11.20 -1.72 1.11
CA TYR A 41 -10.23 -1.68 2.21
C TYR A 41 -10.69 -2.65 3.29
N ALA A 42 -9.95 -3.72 3.47
CA ALA A 42 -10.26 -4.74 4.45
C ALA A 42 -9.64 -4.42 5.82
N ALA A 43 -10.38 -4.75 6.89
CA ALA A 43 -9.85 -4.67 8.25
C ALA A 43 -9.07 -5.96 8.54
N ASP A 44 -7.91 -6.12 7.93
CA ASP A 44 -7.10 -7.33 8.02
C ASP A 44 -6.19 -7.30 9.24
N PRO A 45 -6.24 -8.33 10.13
CA PRO A 45 -5.42 -8.34 11.34
C PRO A 45 -3.91 -8.39 11.07
N ALA A 46 -3.49 -9.08 10.02
CA ALA A 46 -2.06 -9.15 9.67
C ALA A 46 -1.55 -7.78 9.20
N ALA A 47 -2.30 -7.08 8.36
CA ALA A 47 -1.96 -5.73 7.94
C ALA A 47 -2.04 -4.74 9.10
N ALA A 48 -2.99 -4.90 10.02
CA ALA A 48 -3.14 -4.04 11.18
C ALA A 48 -1.92 -4.06 12.10
N ARG A 49 -1.24 -5.21 12.20
CA ARG A 49 -0.01 -5.32 12.98
C ARG A 49 1.11 -4.41 12.48
N HIS A 50 1.04 -3.98 11.22
CA HIS A 50 1.99 -3.07 10.60
C HIS A 50 1.42 -1.67 10.40
N GLY A 51 0.27 -1.35 11.00
CA GLY A 51 -0.39 -0.07 10.82
C GLY A 51 -0.92 0.15 9.39
N ALA A 52 -1.18 -0.94 8.67
CA ALA A 52 -1.48 -0.90 7.23
C ALA A 52 -2.92 -1.34 6.92
N ALA A 53 -3.81 -1.31 7.90
CA ALA A 53 -5.21 -1.66 7.70
C ALA A 53 -6.13 -0.59 8.29
N VAL A 54 -7.36 -0.52 7.75
CA VAL A 54 -8.43 0.28 8.35
C VAL A 54 -9.01 -0.45 9.56
N ALA A 55 -9.57 0.31 10.51
CA ALA A 55 -10.24 -0.27 11.68
C ALA A 55 -11.57 -0.95 11.30
N VAL A 56 -12.29 -0.37 10.34
CA VAL A 56 -13.56 -0.89 9.84
C VAL A 56 -13.45 -0.99 8.32
N ALA A 57 -13.80 -2.15 7.78
CA ALA A 57 -13.77 -2.37 6.34
C ALA A 57 -14.68 -1.36 5.61
N THR A 58 -14.20 -0.82 4.50
CA THR A 58 -14.94 0.18 3.73
C THR A 58 -14.51 0.14 2.26
N ASP A 59 -15.43 0.54 1.38
CA ASP A 59 -15.14 0.75 -0.03
C ASP A 59 -14.83 2.21 -0.36
N SER A 60 -14.86 3.09 0.64
CA SER A 60 -14.65 4.52 0.46
C SER A 60 -13.21 4.91 0.81
N PRO A 61 -12.44 5.45 -0.15
CA PRO A 61 -11.12 6.00 0.15
C PRO A 61 -11.16 7.12 1.19
N ARG A 62 -12.20 7.94 1.16
CA ARG A 62 -12.37 9.02 2.12
C ARG A 62 -12.45 8.49 3.55
N GLU A 63 -13.23 7.43 3.77
CA GLU A 63 -13.35 6.81 5.09
C GLU A 63 -12.06 6.09 5.47
N ALA A 64 -11.43 5.40 4.54
CA ALA A 64 -10.20 4.67 4.78
C ALA A 64 -9.05 5.57 5.25
N TYR A 65 -8.97 6.77 4.70
CA TYR A 65 -7.89 7.72 5.02
C TYR A 65 -8.31 8.87 5.93
N ALA A 66 -9.48 8.78 6.55
CA ALA A 66 -10.01 9.88 7.38
C ALA A 66 -9.09 10.25 8.55
N GLN A 67 -8.38 9.27 9.12
CA GLN A 67 -7.47 9.47 10.26
C GLN A 67 -6.03 9.77 9.83
N ARG A 68 -5.75 9.76 8.54
CA ARG A 68 -4.38 9.94 8.07
C ARG A 68 -4.02 11.42 8.07
N GLN A 69 -2.83 11.71 8.59
CA GLN A 69 -2.25 13.05 8.52
C GLN A 69 -1.89 13.38 7.07
N PRO A 70 -2.18 14.61 6.60
CA PRO A 70 -1.72 15.04 5.29
C PRO A 70 -0.20 14.93 5.18
N THR A 71 0.26 14.44 4.03
CA THR A 71 1.68 14.29 3.77
C THR A 71 2.14 15.42 2.86
N GLU A 72 3.19 16.13 3.26
CA GLU A 72 3.81 17.13 2.40
C GLU A 72 4.51 16.47 1.22
N ARG A 73 4.52 17.18 0.09
CA ARG A 73 5.34 16.75 -1.04
C ARG A 73 6.80 16.93 -0.69
N THR A 74 7.54 15.84 -0.77
CA THR A 74 8.97 15.85 -0.56
C THR A 74 9.68 15.27 -1.78
N ARG A 75 10.98 15.57 -1.90
CA ARG A 75 11.80 14.95 -2.94
C ARG A 75 11.95 13.47 -2.64
N SER A 76 11.83 12.64 -3.69
CA SER A 76 12.09 11.21 -3.53
C SER A 76 13.50 10.97 -3.00
N PRO A 77 13.67 10.11 -1.98
CA PRO A 77 15.01 9.74 -1.50
C PRO A 77 15.72 8.75 -2.43
N TRP A 78 15.05 8.28 -3.47
CA TRP A 78 15.66 7.33 -4.40
C TRP A 78 16.50 8.06 -5.46
N PRO A 79 17.66 7.52 -5.94
CA PRO A 79 18.25 6.26 -5.49
C PRO A 79 18.83 6.37 -4.08
N PHE A 80 18.60 5.33 -3.30
CA PHE A 80 19.13 5.29 -1.95
C PHE A 80 20.65 5.10 -1.99
N THR A 81 21.36 5.92 -1.24
CA THR A 81 22.79 5.72 -1.04
C THR A 81 23.00 4.74 0.12
N ALA A 82 23.83 3.78 -0.12
CA ALA A 82 24.17 2.80 0.91
C ALA A 82 25.02 3.42 2.02
#